data_bfdc38ec58f4368d5901270fc8de808d
#
_entry.id   bfdc38ec58f4368d5901270fc8de808d
#
_cell.length_a   1.000
_cell.length_b   1.000
_cell.length_c   1.000
_cell.angle_alpha   90.00
_cell.angle_beta   90.00
_cell.angle_gamma   90.00
#
_symmetry.space_group_name_H-M   'P 1'
#
loop_
_entity.id
_entity.type
_entity.pdbx_description
1 polymer ?
#
loop_
_entity_poly.entity_id
_entity_poly.type
_entity_poly.pdbx_seq_one_letter_code
_entity_poly.pdbx_strand_id
1 'polypeptide(L)'
;MKSDEQAIRDLVITWLEASTRGDLATVLNLMADDVVFMAPGQEPFGKEGWSEKMKDVRVEGESRIQEIKVLGEWAWLRQHLRVIVTPSDAKRSVLSGYTLTILRKKPDGNWVVARDVNLGTPEREAQST
;
A
#
# COMPACT_ATOMS: atom_id res chain seq x y z
N MET A 1 0.46 -22.58 12.50
CA MET A 1 -0.60 -21.74 11.93
C MET A 1 -0.27 -20.27 12.20
N LYS A 2 -0.31 -19.44 11.17
CA LYS A 2 -0.06 -18.00 11.33
C LYS A 2 -1.18 -17.33 12.10
N SER A 3 -0.82 -16.41 12.99
CA SER A 3 -1.80 -15.50 13.57
C SER A 3 -2.31 -14.52 12.50
N ASP A 4 -3.47 -13.92 12.73
CA ASP A 4 -3.99 -12.90 11.83
C ASP A 4 -3.03 -11.71 11.73
N GLU A 5 -2.43 -11.31 12.85
CA GLU A 5 -1.44 -10.24 12.84
C GLU A 5 -0.26 -10.58 11.93
N GLN A 6 0.26 -11.79 12.01
CA GLN A 6 1.38 -12.20 11.17
C GLN A 6 0.97 -12.24 9.69
N ALA A 7 -0.25 -12.70 9.40
CA ALA A 7 -0.76 -12.71 8.03
C ALA A 7 -0.84 -11.30 7.45
N ILE A 8 -1.22 -10.32 8.26
CA ILE A 8 -1.28 -8.91 7.83
C ILE A 8 0.12 -8.35 7.61
N ARG A 9 1.07 -8.68 8.49
CA ARG A 9 2.48 -8.26 8.30
C ARG A 9 3.04 -8.86 7.01
N ASP A 10 2.74 -10.11 6.73
CA ASP A 10 3.18 -10.77 5.50
C ASP A 10 2.56 -10.15 4.27
N LEU A 11 1.30 -9.70 4.37
CA LEU A 11 0.63 -8.99 3.28
C LEU A 11 1.39 -7.71 2.92
N VAL A 12 1.81 -6.93 3.92
CA VAL A 12 2.57 -5.70 3.71
C VAL A 12 3.90 -6.01 3.00
N ILE A 13 4.61 -7.03 3.46
CA ILE A 13 5.88 -7.44 2.86
C ILE A 13 5.67 -7.85 1.39
N THR A 14 4.65 -8.68 1.14
CA THR A 14 4.35 -9.14 -0.21
C THR A 14 3.99 -7.98 -1.14
N TRP A 15 3.20 -7.02 -0.64
CA TRP A 15 2.83 -5.83 -1.40
C TRP A 15 4.07 -5.05 -1.84
N LEU A 16 4.99 -4.78 -0.91
CA LEU A 16 6.19 -4.01 -1.21
C LEU A 16 7.13 -4.77 -2.15
N GLU A 17 7.34 -6.05 -1.92
CA GLU A 17 8.21 -6.86 -2.77
C GLU A 17 7.65 -6.99 -4.19
N ALA A 18 6.36 -7.23 -4.33
CA ALA A 18 5.71 -7.33 -5.62
C ALA A 18 5.73 -5.99 -6.36
N SER A 19 5.53 -4.89 -5.64
CA SER A 19 5.62 -3.54 -6.21
C SER A 19 7.02 -3.26 -6.76
N THR A 20 8.05 -3.69 -6.04
CA THR A 20 9.44 -3.52 -6.47
C THR A 20 9.73 -4.31 -7.75
N ARG A 21 9.16 -5.51 -7.87
CA ARG A 21 9.31 -6.33 -9.09
C ARG A 21 8.43 -5.85 -10.25
N GLY A 22 7.49 -4.96 -10.00
CA GLY A 22 6.50 -4.59 -11.00
C GLY A 22 5.44 -5.67 -11.21
N ASP A 23 5.25 -6.53 -10.22
CA ASP A 23 4.27 -7.62 -10.26
C ASP A 23 2.90 -7.12 -9.79
N LEU A 24 2.19 -6.43 -10.69
CA LEU A 24 0.89 -5.85 -10.36
C LEU A 24 -0.16 -6.90 -10.05
N ALA A 25 -0.10 -8.05 -10.70
CA ALA A 25 -1.08 -9.12 -10.49
C ALA A 25 -1.08 -9.60 -9.02
N THR A 26 0.10 -9.77 -8.44
CA THR A 26 0.21 -10.17 -7.04
C THR A 26 -0.40 -9.10 -6.12
N VAL A 27 -0.09 -7.83 -6.37
CA VAL A 27 -0.63 -6.75 -5.54
C VAL A 27 -2.15 -6.65 -5.68
N LEU A 28 -2.67 -6.79 -6.90
CA LEU A 28 -4.12 -6.77 -7.13
C LEU A 28 -4.85 -7.87 -6.36
N ASN A 29 -4.22 -9.03 -6.19
CA ASN A 29 -4.79 -10.13 -5.41
C ASN A 29 -4.83 -9.85 -3.90
N LEU A 30 -4.10 -8.85 -3.43
CA LEU A 30 -4.12 -8.44 -2.04
C LEU A 30 -5.20 -7.40 -1.74
N MET A 31 -6.00 -7.05 -2.74
CA MET A 31 -7.05 -6.04 -2.64
C MET A 31 -8.42 -6.69 -2.68
N ALA A 32 -9.34 -6.15 -1.90
CA ALA A 32 -10.76 -6.49 -2.05
C ALA A 32 -11.25 -5.98 -3.40
N ASP A 33 -12.26 -6.63 -3.98
CA ASP A 33 -12.81 -6.20 -5.26
C ASP A 33 -13.40 -4.79 -5.18
N ASP A 34 -13.91 -4.42 -4.01
CA ASP A 34 -14.49 -3.10 -3.74
C ASP A 34 -13.52 -2.16 -3.00
N VAL A 35 -12.23 -2.39 -3.12
CA VAL A 35 -11.21 -1.56 -2.46
C VAL A 35 -11.35 -0.09 -2.86
N VAL A 36 -11.10 0.79 -1.89
CA VAL A 36 -11.05 2.24 -2.15
C VAL A 36 -9.75 2.79 -1.58
N PHE A 37 -9.04 3.53 -2.42
CA PHE A 37 -7.84 4.25 -2.05
C PHE A 37 -8.14 5.74 -1.98
N MET A 38 -7.61 6.39 -0.96
CA MET A 38 -7.70 7.83 -0.80
C MET A 38 -6.32 8.42 -0.60
N ALA A 39 -6.02 9.46 -1.35
CA ALA A 39 -4.72 10.15 -1.30
C ALA A 39 -4.93 11.64 -1.45
N PRO A 40 -3.98 12.47 -0.96
CA PRO A 40 -4.13 13.92 -1.03
C PRO A 40 -4.29 14.43 -2.47
N GLY A 41 -5.24 15.32 -2.65
CA GLY A 41 -5.45 15.97 -3.94
C GLY A 41 -6.06 15.10 -5.03
N GLN A 42 -6.53 13.91 -4.69
CA GLN A 42 -7.10 12.98 -5.66
C GLN A 42 -8.50 12.55 -5.24
N GLU A 43 -9.36 12.31 -6.23
CA GLU A 43 -10.62 11.64 -5.96
C GLU A 43 -10.34 10.20 -5.56
N PRO A 44 -11.17 9.62 -4.69
CA PRO A 44 -11.00 8.21 -4.33
C PRO A 44 -11.03 7.31 -5.57
N PHE A 45 -10.23 6.26 -5.56
CA PHE A 45 -10.16 5.35 -6.70
C PHE A 45 -10.12 3.90 -6.22
N GLY A 46 -10.56 3.02 -7.09
CA GLY A 46 -10.61 1.59 -6.80
C GLY A 46 -9.47 0.82 -7.44
N LYS A 47 -9.69 -0.46 -7.59
CA LYS A 47 -8.71 -1.42 -8.09
C LYS A 47 -8.21 -1.07 -9.49
N GLU A 48 -9.15 -0.73 -10.38
CA GLU A 48 -8.83 -0.35 -11.75
C GLU A 48 -8.00 0.94 -11.82
N GLY A 49 -8.40 1.94 -11.04
CA GLY A 49 -7.66 3.19 -10.97
C GLY A 49 -6.25 3.00 -10.40
N TRP A 50 -6.10 2.14 -9.40
CA TRP A 50 -4.79 1.79 -8.87
C TRP A 50 -3.92 1.16 -9.96
N SER A 51 -4.48 0.20 -10.70
CA SER A 51 -3.76 -0.49 -11.77
C SER A 51 -3.28 0.48 -12.84
N GLU A 52 -4.12 1.42 -13.24
CA GLU A 52 -3.75 2.44 -14.22
C GLU A 52 -2.63 3.35 -13.71
N LYS A 53 -2.70 3.75 -12.43
CA LYS A 53 -1.69 4.63 -11.83
C LYS A 53 -0.33 3.94 -11.70
N MET A 54 -0.32 2.64 -11.48
CA MET A 54 0.91 1.88 -11.24
C MET A 54 1.50 1.25 -12.49
N LYS A 55 0.82 1.39 -13.62
CA LYS A 55 1.30 0.89 -14.88
C LYS A 55 2.61 1.59 -15.26
N ASP A 56 3.62 0.80 -15.60
CA ASP A 56 4.94 1.30 -15.97
C ASP A 56 5.64 2.12 -14.89
N VAL A 57 5.30 1.88 -13.63
CA VAL A 57 5.90 2.53 -12.48
C VAL A 57 6.60 1.49 -11.62
N ARG A 58 7.80 1.81 -11.17
CA ARG A 58 8.52 0.99 -10.18
C ARG A 58 8.43 1.68 -8.82
N VAL A 59 8.16 0.90 -7.81
CA VAL A 59 8.06 1.42 -6.44
C VAL A 59 8.94 0.58 -5.53
N GLU A 60 9.90 1.23 -4.90
CA GLU A 60 10.71 0.61 -3.85
C GLU A 60 10.38 1.31 -2.56
N GLY A 61 10.36 0.57 -1.46
CA GLY A 61 10.03 1.25 -0.24
C GLY A 61 10.29 0.43 1.01
N GLU A 62 10.13 1.12 2.12
CA GLU A 62 10.20 0.53 3.45
C GLU A 62 8.98 0.95 4.23
N SER A 63 8.54 0.02 5.06
CA SER A 63 7.39 0.18 5.93
C SER A 63 7.84 0.06 7.37
N ARG A 64 7.33 0.97 8.21
CA ARG A 64 7.42 0.83 9.66
C ARG A 64 6.01 0.72 10.19
N ILE A 65 5.63 -0.49 10.55
CA ILE A 65 4.30 -0.73 11.10
C ILE A 65 4.25 -0.17 12.52
N GLN A 66 3.28 0.71 12.77
CA GLN A 66 3.08 1.35 14.06
C GLN A 66 2.12 0.55 14.94
N GLU A 67 1.06 0.04 14.33
CA GLU A 67 0.09 -0.79 15.04
C GLU A 67 -0.73 -1.63 14.07
N ILE A 68 -1.18 -2.77 14.56
CA ILE A 68 -2.16 -3.62 13.90
C ILE A 68 -3.19 -3.97 14.95
N LYS A 69 -4.46 -3.78 14.63
CA LYS A 69 -5.56 -4.16 15.51
C LYS A 69 -6.50 -5.08 14.74
N VAL A 70 -6.69 -6.28 15.23
CA VAL A 70 -7.59 -7.27 14.63
C VAL A 70 -8.89 -7.29 15.41
N LEU A 71 -10.00 -7.15 14.69
CA LEU A 71 -11.36 -7.12 15.24
C LEU A 71 -12.22 -8.12 14.47
N GLY A 72 -12.08 -9.40 14.81
CA GLY A 72 -12.80 -10.47 14.10
C GLY A 72 -12.32 -10.58 12.66
N GLU A 73 -13.21 -10.34 11.71
CA GLU A 73 -12.88 -10.44 10.28
C GLU A 73 -12.38 -9.10 9.69
N TRP A 74 -12.21 -8.10 10.53
CA TRP A 74 -11.71 -6.80 10.15
C TRP A 74 -10.45 -6.46 10.93
N ALA A 75 -9.63 -5.59 10.36
CA ALA A 75 -8.44 -5.12 11.05
C ALA A 75 -8.09 -3.73 10.54
N TRP A 76 -7.36 -2.98 11.34
CA TRP A 76 -6.70 -1.80 10.81
C TRP A 76 -5.19 -1.93 10.98
N LEU A 77 -4.48 -1.27 10.09
CA LEU A 77 -3.03 -1.20 10.07
C LEU A 77 -2.63 0.26 9.94
N ARG A 78 -1.79 0.73 10.85
CA ARG A 78 -1.21 2.05 10.74
C ARG A 78 0.29 1.90 10.58
N GLN A 79 0.85 2.55 9.58
CA GLN A 79 2.28 2.42 9.29
C GLN A 79 2.82 3.73 8.73
N HIS A 80 4.13 3.88 8.80
CA HIS A 80 4.87 4.91 8.10
C HIS A 80 5.52 4.28 6.88
N LEU A 81 5.28 4.87 5.72
CA LEU A 81 5.86 4.43 4.46
C LEU A 81 6.82 5.49 3.93
N ARG A 82 7.93 5.04 3.41
CA ARG A 82 8.83 5.85 2.60
C ARG A 82 9.07 5.08 1.32
N VAL A 83 8.63 5.63 0.20
CA VAL A 83 8.71 4.94 -1.08
C VAL A 83 9.41 5.80 -2.12
N ILE A 84 10.18 5.14 -2.97
CA ILE A 84 10.81 5.75 -4.12
C ILE A 84 10.01 5.30 -5.33
N VAL A 85 9.42 6.27 -6.03
CA VAL A 85 8.56 6.03 -7.18
C VAL A 85 9.33 6.42 -8.43
N THR A 86 9.48 5.48 -9.34
CA THR A 86 10.23 5.69 -10.59
C THR A 86 9.32 5.39 -11.78
N PRO A 87 8.70 6.41 -12.37
CA PRO A 87 7.98 6.24 -13.63
C PRO A 87 8.96 5.95 -14.77
N SER A 88 8.49 5.24 -15.81
CA SER A 88 9.36 4.88 -16.93
C SER A 88 9.84 6.08 -17.74
N ASP A 89 9.09 7.20 -17.70
CA ASP A 89 9.33 8.37 -18.55
C ASP A 89 9.64 9.64 -17.76
N ALA A 90 9.85 9.53 -16.46
CA ALA A 90 10.00 10.71 -15.62
C ALA A 90 11.03 10.48 -14.51
N LYS A 91 11.36 11.56 -13.82
CA LYS A 91 12.29 11.49 -12.70
C LYS A 91 11.64 10.74 -11.52
N ARG A 92 12.49 10.01 -10.81
CA ARG A 92 12.05 9.37 -9.57
C ARG A 92 11.71 10.43 -8.54
N SER A 93 10.75 10.13 -7.70
CA SER A 93 10.39 10.96 -6.57
C SER A 93 10.34 10.10 -5.30
N VAL A 94 10.53 10.74 -4.17
CA VAL A 94 10.43 10.09 -2.87
C VAL A 94 9.20 10.62 -2.17
N LEU A 95 8.34 9.70 -1.77
CA LEU A 95 7.13 10.02 -1.00
C LEU A 95 7.27 9.43 0.39
N SER A 96 6.86 10.17 1.40
CA SER A 96 6.81 9.62 2.75
C SER A 96 5.59 10.12 3.49
N GLY A 97 5.11 9.32 4.42
CA GLY A 97 3.97 9.67 5.24
C GLY A 97 3.34 8.46 5.89
N TYR A 98 2.30 8.74 6.65
CA TYR A 98 1.57 7.69 7.35
C TYR A 98 0.41 7.19 6.49
N THR A 99 0.08 5.92 6.68
CA THR A 99 -1.10 5.33 6.05
C THR A 99 -1.97 4.70 7.11
N LEU A 100 -3.26 4.68 6.84
CA LEU A 100 -4.22 3.91 7.62
C LEU A 100 -4.94 2.98 6.64
N THR A 101 -4.82 1.69 6.89
CA THR A 101 -5.38 0.66 6.04
C THR A 101 -6.40 -0.14 6.82
N ILE A 102 -7.57 -0.34 6.24
CA ILE A 102 -8.59 -1.24 6.78
C ILE A 102 -8.57 -2.51 5.95
N LEU A 103 -8.43 -3.64 6.64
CA LEU A 103 -8.35 -4.95 6.00
C LEU A 103 -9.58 -5.78 6.36
N ARG A 104 -9.92 -6.70 5.48
CA ARG A 104 -11.03 -7.63 5.66
C ARG A 104 -10.53 -9.05 5.41
N LYS A 105 -10.99 -9.98 6.25
CA LYS A 105 -10.69 -11.39 6.08
C LYS A 105 -11.77 -12.02 5.21
N LYS A 106 -11.35 -12.66 4.13
CA LYS A 106 -12.26 -13.34 3.22
C LYS A 106 -12.69 -14.70 3.80
N PRO A 107 -13.78 -15.29 3.27
CA PRO A 107 -14.20 -16.63 3.72
C PRO A 107 -13.12 -17.70 3.60
N ASP A 108 -12.19 -17.56 2.66
CA ASP A 108 -11.06 -18.49 2.50
C ASP A 108 -9.96 -18.31 3.55
N GLY A 109 -10.11 -17.32 4.44
CA GLY A 109 -9.14 -17.04 5.49
C GLY A 109 -8.06 -16.04 5.11
N ASN A 110 -8.01 -15.60 3.87
CA ASN A 110 -7.00 -14.63 3.43
C ASN A 110 -7.45 -13.20 3.70
N TRP A 111 -6.51 -12.38 4.14
CA TRP A 111 -6.74 -10.97 4.36
C TRP A 111 -6.55 -10.18 3.07
N VAL A 112 -7.38 -9.16 2.87
CA VAL A 112 -7.26 -8.23 1.74
C VAL A 112 -7.45 -6.81 2.23
N VAL A 113 -6.87 -5.87 1.48
CA VAL A 113 -7.03 -4.44 1.74
C VAL A 113 -8.40 -4.00 1.24
N ALA A 114 -9.20 -3.42 2.12
CA ALA A 114 -10.54 -2.94 1.79
C ALA A 114 -10.57 -1.42 1.59
N ARG A 115 -9.88 -0.68 2.45
CA ARG A 115 -9.76 0.78 2.37
C ARG A 115 -8.33 1.17 2.71
N ASP A 116 -7.81 2.16 2.03
CA ASP A 116 -6.47 2.65 2.30
C ASP A 116 -6.42 4.17 2.20
N VAL A 117 -6.02 4.80 3.29
CA VAL A 117 -5.78 6.24 3.33
C VAL A 117 -4.27 6.44 3.36
N ASN A 118 -3.74 7.06 2.32
CA ASN A 118 -2.31 7.31 2.19
C ASN A 118 -2.03 8.80 2.27
N LEU A 119 -1.34 9.21 3.31
CA LEU A 119 -1.00 10.61 3.54
C LEU A 119 0.41 10.95 3.05
N GLY A 120 1.01 10.08 2.26
CA GLY A 120 2.33 10.30 1.71
C GLY A 120 2.38 11.53 0.81
N THR A 121 3.41 12.33 1.00
CA THR A 121 3.67 13.51 0.20
C THR A 121 5.12 13.52 -0.27
N PRO A 122 5.43 14.23 -1.37
CA PRO A 122 6.81 14.31 -1.83
C PRO A 122 7.72 14.87 -0.76
N GLU A 123 8.87 14.21 -0.55
CA GLU A 123 9.91 14.76 0.29
C GLU A 123 10.58 15.90 -0.45
N ARG A 124 10.86 16.97 0.25
CA ARG A 124 11.72 18.01 -0.30
C ARG A 124 13.14 17.49 -0.32
N GLU A 125 13.79 17.63 -1.46
CA GLU A 125 15.22 17.42 -1.51
C GLU A 125 15.88 18.40 -0.52
N ALA A 126 16.86 17.87 0.22
CA ALA A 126 17.66 18.76 1.07
C ALA A 126 18.21 19.84 0.16
N GLN A 127 17.78 21.07 0.38
CA GLN A 127 18.31 22.17 -0.40
C GLN A 127 19.78 22.34 -0.04
N SER A 128 20.61 22.11 -1.02
CA SER A 128 21.99 22.54 -0.90
C SER A 128 21.97 24.07 -0.88
N THR A 129 22.15 24.59 0.26
CA THR A 129 22.39 26.03 0.39
C THR A 129 23.83 26.31 0.11
#